data_fda0c5ec84bf2d9897dbeb0d1c071b1f
#
_entry.id   fda0c5ec84bf2d9897dbeb0d1c071b1f
#
_cell.length_a   1.000
_cell.length_b   1.000
_cell.length_c   1.000
_cell.angle_alpha   90.00
_cell.angle_beta   90.00
_cell.angle_gamma   90.00
#
_symmetry.space_group_name_H-M   'P 1'
#
loop_
_entity.id
_entity.type
_entity.pdbx_description
1 polymer ?
#
loop_
_entity_poly.entity_id
_entity_poly.type
_entity_poly.pdbx_seq_one_letter_code
_entity_poly.pdbx_strand_id
1 'polypeptide(L)'
;MSDPILDRRTILRAAAGTAVALPALSSPAAAAAAAGPAGFPSYAYLGRSLNTSALRYNPTGELIFPCVRGTYDRMPGGLGRYYLYYAPHDAPGGICLAYGDSLAGPFTEYHANPIVSRQWGSHFNVSHVSSPHVLWHAASRRWYLYFHGENSTTRLATSANGVDFSYHGVVLNTSMVPGISEASYARVFDHAIPARGARYVMVFMGNHGGNRKIFWGWSGDAVSWQFAPDPLISPAGDGLTDLSGPHLLKRNGTTYVVYHGNSGKMYLTEVGNSFDREVHLGVFHTPLTGGPDSRRSAAPAFGTDGGVSYMFYEAGQRGSTVIAVARATS
;
A
#
# COMPACT_ATOMS: atom_id res chain seq x y z
N MET A 1 -20.77 -71.61 -6.16
CA MET A 1 -21.42 -70.66 -5.24
C MET A 1 -21.25 -69.30 -5.80
N SER A 2 -22.29 -68.78 -6.41
CA SER A 2 -22.29 -67.57 -7.26
C SER A 2 -22.90 -66.44 -6.47
N ASP A 3 -22.17 -65.33 -6.30
CA ASP A 3 -22.68 -64.12 -5.73
C ASP A 3 -23.56 -63.33 -6.73
N PRO A 4 -24.69 -62.79 -6.34
CA PRO A 4 -25.55 -62.02 -7.23
C PRO A 4 -25.09 -60.56 -7.34
N ILE A 5 -24.95 -60.14 -8.58
CA ILE A 5 -24.75 -58.76 -9.04
C ILE A 5 -26.03 -57.95 -8.73
N LEU A 6 -25.93 -56.93 -7.88
CA LEU A 6 -26.99 -55.97 -7.64
C LEU A 6 -26.98 -54.86 -8.70
N ASP A 7 -28.05 -54.84 -9.47
CA ASP A 7 -28.37 -53.89 -10.53
C ASP A 7 -28.63 -52.46 -9.95
N ARG A 8 -27.89 -51.46 -10.47
CA ARG A 8 -28.02 -50.04 -10.10
C ARG A 8 -29.02 -49.33 -11.03
N ARG A 9 -30.26 -49.70 -10.98
CA ARG A 9 -31.34 -48.89 -11.64
C ARG A 9 -32.58 -48.90 -10.77
N THR A 10 -33.07 -47.68 -10.52
CA THR A 10 -34.34 -47.32 -9.93
C THR A 10 -34.25 -46.86 -8.46
N ILE A 11 -34.17 -45.54 -8.31
CA ILE A 11 -35.08 -44.73 -7.44
C ILE A 11 -34.81 -43.23 -7.79
N LEU A 12 -35.55 -42.77 -8.82
CA LEU A 12 -35.86 -41.33 -8.96
C LEU A 12 -37.22 -41.13 -8.32
N ARG A 13 -37.24 -40.69 -7.06
CA ARG A 13 -38.47 -40.07 -6.46
C ARG A 13 -38.27 -38.58 -6.49
N ALA A 14 -39.09 -37.92 -7.30
CA ALA A 14 -39.27 -36.49 -7.35
C ALA A 14 -39.73 -35.96 -6.00
N ALA A 15 -38.87 -35.18 -5.32
CA ALA A 15 -39.25 -34.28 -4.26
C ALA A 15 -39.44 -32.91 -4.90
N ALA A 16 -40.67 -32.46 -5.05
CA ALA A 16 -41.00 -31.09 -5.37
C ALA A 16 -40.65 -30.22 -4.17
N GLY A 17 -39.43 -29.69 -4.16
CA GLY A 17 -39.02 -28.67 -3.21
C GLY A 17 -39.40 -27.29 -3.73
N THR A 18 -40.25 -26.61 -3.03
CA THR A 18 -40.55 -25.20 -3.19
C THR A 18 -39.25 -24.41 -3.03
N ALA A 19 -38.74 -23.88 -4.14
CA ALA A 19 -37.58 -22.97 -4.13
C ALA A 19 -38.09 -21.65 -3.48
N VAL A 20 -37.69 -21.43 -2.24
CA VAL A 20 -37.79 -20.11 -1.62
C VAL A 20 -36.71 -19.25 -2.29
N ALA A 21 -37.12 -18.34 -3.15
CA ALA A 21 -36.25 -17.33 -3.73
C ALA A 21 -35.75 -16.44 -2.59
N LEU A 22 -34.50 -16.59 -2.20
CA LEU A 22 -33.81 -15.62 -1.37
C LEU A 22 -33.77 -14.28 -2.13
N PRO A 23 -34.15 -13.16 -1.49
CA PRO A 23 -34.02 -11.85 -2.12
C PRO A 23 -32.55 -11.64 -2.48
N ALA A 24 -32.31 -11.36 -3.75
CA ALA A 24 -30.97 -10.92 -4.20
C ALA A 24 -30.63 -9.66 -3.39
N LEU A 25 -29.65 -9.76 -2.50
CA LEU A 25 -29.06 -8.61 -1.87
C LEU A 25 -28.51 -7.74 -3.01
N SER A 26 -29.21 -6.65 -3.30
CA SER A 26 -28.73 -5.64 -4.23
C SER A 26 -27.40 -5.12 -3.67
N SER A 27 -26.31 -5.44 -4.34
CA SER A 27 -25.01 -4.81 -4.04
C SER A 27 -25.23 -3.30 -4.07
N PRO A 28 -24.79 -2.57 -3.04
CA PRO A 28 -24.90 -1.10 -3.08
C PRO A 28 -24.19 -0.63 -4.34
N ALA A 29 -24.88 0.19 -5.14
CA ALA A 29 -24.30 0.79 -6.33
C ALA A 29 -22.98 1.46 -5.93
N ALA A 30 -21.87 1.07 -6.58
CA ALA A 30 -20.59 1.69 -6.31
C ALA A 30 -20.75 3.20 -6.50
N ALA A 31 -20.45 3.97 -5.45
CA ALA A 31 -20.55 5.42 -5.54
C ALA A 31 -19.63 5.91 -6.66
N ALA A 32 -20.14 6.79 -7.51
CA ALA A 32 -19.41 7.27 -8.67
C ALA A 32 -18.13 7.95 -8.23
N ALA A 33 -16.98 7.43 -8.69
CA ALA A 33 -15.68 8.03 -8.44
C ALA A 33 -15.58 9.38 -9.16
N ALA A 34 -15.03 10.40 -8.49
CA ALA A 34 -14.65 11.63 -9.16
C ALA A 34 -13.62 11.32 -10.26
N ALA A 35 -13.75 11.95 -11.42
CA ALA A 35 -12.81 11.76 -12.51
C ALA A 35 -11.40 12.23 -12.10
N GLY A 36 -10.41 11.36 -12.29
CA GLY A 36 -9.00 11.73 -12.17
C GLY A 36 -8.49 12.53 -13.36
N PRO A 37 -7.18 12.85 -13.42
CA PRO A 37 -6.57 13.52 -14.57
C PRO A 37 -6.81 12.73 -15.86
N ALA A 38 -6.88 13.45 -16.99
CA ALA A 38 -7.11 12.84 -18.30
C ALA A 38 -6.11 11.70 -18.57
N GLY A 39 -6.62 10.57 -19.04
CA GLY A 39 -5.81 9.39 -19.33
C GLY A 39 -5.54 8.48 -18.13
N PHE A 40 -5.98 8.82 -16.91
CA PHE A 40 -5.89 7.95 -15.73
C PHE A 40 -7.26 7.39 -15.34
N PRO A 41 -7.31 6.15 -14.82
CA PRO A 41 -8.58 5.59 -14.36
C PRO A 41 -9.08 6.34 -13.13
N SER A 42 -10.39 6.43 -13.00
CA SER A 42 -11.04 6.73 -11.74
C SER A 42 -11.13 5.48 -10.88
N TYR A 43 -11.25 5.63 -9.56
CA TYR A 43 -11.32 4.52 -8.61
C TYR A 43 -12.62 4.56 -7.82
N ALA A 44 -13.49 3.58 -8.07
CA ALA A 44 -14.75 3.43 -7.35
C ALA A 44 -14.52 2.67 -6.03
N TYR A 45 -15.00 3.23 -4.93
CA TYR A 45 -14.94 2.63 -3.61
C TYR A 45 -15.67 1.27 -3.58
N LEU A 46 -15.00 0.23 -3.08
CA LEU A 46 -15.58 -1.11 -2.90
C LEU A 46 -15.92 -1.39 -1.43
N GLY A 47 -15.10 -0.93 -0.50
CA GLY A 47 -15.27 -1.25 0.90
C GLY A 47 -13.99 -1.03 1.73
N ARG A 48 -14.07 -1.45 2.98
CA ARG A 48 -12.91 -1.56 3.86
C ARG A 48 -12.22 -2.89 3.60
N SER A 49 -10.89 -2.89 3.49
CA SER A 49 -10.13 -4.13 3.30
C SER A 49 -10.05 -4.98 4.57
N LEU A 50 -10.21 -4.37 5.75
CA LEU A 50 -10.16 -5.01 7.06
C LEU A 50 -11.35 -4.59 7.92
N ASN A 51 -11.86 -5.51 8.73
CA ASN A 51 -12.80 -5.20 9.79
C ASN A 51 -12.03 -4.71 11.03
N THR A 52 -11.92 -3.39 11.19
CA THR A 52 -11.11 -2.76 12.24
C THR A 52 -11.54 -3.12 13.66
N SER A 53 -12.83 -3.41 13.89
CA SER A 53 -13.34 -3.80 15.21
C SER A 53 -13.01 -5.24 15.60
N ALA A 54 -12.60 -6.08 14.63
CA ALA A 54 -12.25 -7.48 14.86
C ALA A 54 -10.72 -7.71 14.91
N LEU A 55 -9.91 -6.67 14.75
CA LEU A 55 -8.46 -6.79 14.78
C LEU A 55 -7.97 -7.07 16.20
N ARG A 56 -7.02 -8.01 16.31
CA ARG A 56 -6.33 -8.35 17.57
C ARG A 56 -5.30 -7.27 17.93
N TYR A 57 -4.68 -6.69 16.91
CA TYR A 57 -3.68 -5.64 17.09
C TYR A 57 -4.09 -4.35 16.37
N ASN A 58 -4.64 -3.43 17.12
CA ASN A 58 -4.96 -2.06 16.67
C ASN A 58 -4.97 -1.12 17.88
N PRO A 59 -3.80 -0.81 18.47
CA PRO A 59 -3.71 -0.10 19.75
C PRO A 59 -4.21 1.34 19.69
N THR A 60 -4.30 1.94 18.50
CA THR A 60 -4.69 3.35 18.32
C THR A 60 -6.07 3.53 17.70
N GLY A 61 -6.71 2.44 17.25
CA GLY A 61 -8.00 2.51 16.55
C GLY A 61 -7.90 3.03 15.11
N GLU A 62 -6.71 3.39 14.63
CA GLU A 62 -6.46 3.97 13.31
C GLU A 62 -5.51 3.08 12.51
N LEU A 63 -5.82 2.81 11.24
CA LEU A 63 -4.97 2.08 10.31
C LEU A 63 -4.51 2.98 9.19
N ILE A 64 -3.20 2.91 8.89
CA ILE A 64 -2.57 3.76 7.89
C ILE A 64 -1.63 2.99 6.96
N PHE A 65 -1.25 3.64 5.88
CA PHE A 65 -0.16 3.35 4.98
C PHE A 65 -0.17 1.93 4.41
N PRO A 66 -1.19 1.56 3.63
CA PRO A 66 -1.27 0.23 3.04
C PRO A 66 -0.15 -0.03 2.05
N CYS A 67 0.30 -1.29 1.97
CA CYS A 67 1.16 -1.80 0.93
C CYS A 67 0.71 -3.20 0.53
N VAL A 68 0.10 -3.36 -0.63
CA VAL A 68 -0.39 -4.66 -1.13
C VAL A 68 0.62 -5.30 -2.07
N ARG A 69 0.80 -6.63 -1.95
CA ARG A 69 1.71 -7.41 -2.79
C ARG A 69 1.13 -8.78 -3.14
N GLY A 70 1.29 -9.19 -4.40
CA GLY A 70 1.03 -10.57 -4.82
C GLY A 70 2.15 -11.51 -4.37
N THR A 71 1.79 -12.72 -3.95
CA THR A 71 2.72 -13.74 -3.43
C THR A 71 2.81 -14.96 -4.33
N TYR A 72 1.78 -15.22 -5.12
CA TYR A 72 1.51 -16.47 -5.82
C TYR A 72 2.56 -16.84 -6.90
N ASP A 73 3.32 -15.88 -7.40
CA ASP A 73 4.40 -16.07 -8.39
C ASP A 73 5.82 -15.97 -7.78
N ARG A 74 5.94 -15.79 -6.46
CA ARG A 74 7.19 -15.48 -5.78
C ARG A 74 7.61 -16.50 -4.74
N MET A 75 6.66 -17.14 -4.11
CA MET A 75 6.93 -18.16 -3.10
C MET A 75 5.82 -19.21 -3.05
N PRO A 76 6.14 -20.50 -2.91
CA PRO A 76 5.16 -21.54 -2.62
C PRO A 76 4.70 -21.41 -1.15
N GLY A 77 3.43 -21.77 -0.87
CA GLY A 77 2.93 -21.90 0.50
C GLY A 77 2.69 -20.58 1.23
N GLY A 78 2.41 -19.49 0.51
CA GLY A 78 1.96 -18.24 1.13
C GLY A 78 0.65 -18.39 1.89
N LEU A 79 0.40 -17.51 2.88
CA LEU A 79 -0.86 -17.48 3.64
C LEU A 79 -2.08 -17.16 2.76
N GLY A 80 -1.87 -16.50 1.62
CA GLY A 80 -2.86 -16.16 0.63
C GLY A 80 -2.17 -15.64 -0.63
N ARG A 81 -2.94 -15.37 -1.70
CA ARG A 81 -2.43 -14.83 -2.97
C ARG A 81 -1.91 -13.40 -2.85
N TYR A 82 -2.42 -12.64 -1.86
CA TYR A 82 -2.07 -11.24 -1.63
C TYR A 82 -1.76 -11.02 -0.16
N TYR A 83 -0.72 -10.26 0.09
CA TYR A 83 -0.36 -9.72 1.40
C TYR A 83 -0.66 -8.23 1.42
N LEU A 84 -1.31 -7.78 2.47
CA LEU A 84 -1.57 -6.37 2.78
C LEU A 84 -0.80 -6.01 4.05
N TYR A 85 0.28 -5.26 3.90
CA TYR A 85 1.01 -4.68 5.01
C TYR A 85 0.41 -3.32 5.36
N TYR A 86 0.32 -3.03 6.64
CA TYR A 86 -0.24 -1.79 7.17
C TYR A 86 0.33 -1.48 8.56
N ALA A 87 -0.01 -0.33 9.12
CA ALA A 87 0.38 0.03 10.47
C ALA A 87 -0.79 0.70 11.21
N PRO A 88 -0.91 0.51 12.54
CA PRO A 88 -1.58 1.48 13.38
C PRO A 88 -0.85 2.82 13.31
N HIS A 89 -1.61 3.92 13.41
CA HIS A 89 -1.03 5.26 13.45
C HIS A 89 -0.59 5.61 14.89
N ASP A 90 0.46 6.42 15.01
CA ASP A 90 1.05 6.87 16.28
C ASP A 90 1.64 5.72 17.15
N ALA A 91 2.16 6.09 18.32
CA ALA A 91 2.76 5.15 19.26
C ALA A 91 1.71 4.18 19.84
N PRO A 92 2.06 2.91 20.00
CA PRO A 92 3.34 2.27 19.74
C PRO A 92 3.61 1.92 18.26
N GLY A 93 2.67 2.14 17.34
CA GLY A 93 2.79 1.72 15.96
C GLY A 93 2.82 0.20 15.81
N GLY A 94 3.60 -0.26 14.84
CA GLY A 94 3.79 -1.67 14.52
C GLY A 94 3.58 -1.93 13.04
N ILE A 95 4.40 -2.77 12.43
CA ILE A 95 4.12 -3.24 11.07
C ILE A 95 3.26 -4.49 11.18
N CYS A 96 2.09 -4.44 10.57
CA CYS A 96 1.10 -5.51 10.57
C CYS A 96 0.95 -6.11 9.17
N LEU A 97 0.47 -7.35 9.16
CA LEU A 97 0.17 -8.13 7.96
C LEU A 97 -1.27 -8.61 7.99
N ALA A 98 -1.94 -8.53 6.86
CA ALA A 98 -3.13 -9.29 6.55
C ALA A 98 -2.95 -10.00 5.19
N TYR A 99 -3.75 -11.02 4.93
CA TYR A 99 -3.65 -11.81 3.72
C TYR A 99 -5.04 -12.17 3.17
N GLY A 100 -5.10 -12.42 1.89
CA GLY A 100 -6.34 -12.80 1.20
C GLY A 100 -6.06 -13.32 -0.21
N ASP A 101 -7.10 -13.83 -0.86
CA ASP A 101 -6.99 -14.44 -2.19
C ASP A 101 -7.54 -13.53 -3.31
N SER A 102 -8.09 -12.38 -2.95
CA SER A 102 -8.59 -11.36 -3.87
C SER A 102 -8.18 -9.96 -3.42
N LEU A 103 -7.83 -9.08 -4.38
CA LEU A 103 -7.59 -7.66 -4.09
C LEU A 103 -8.86 -6.91 -3.65
N ALA A 104 -10.03 -7.40 -4.02
CA ALA A 104 -11.28 -6.86 -3.50
C ALA A 104 -11.54 -7.23 -2.02
N GLY A 105 -10.74 -8.12 -1.46
CA GLY A 105 -10.90 -8.66 -0.11
C GLY A 105 -11.88 -9.86 -0.07
N PRO A 106 -12.27 -10.30 1.13
CA PRO A 106 -11.78 -9.80 2.42
C PRO A 106 -10.33 -10.18 2.69
N PHE A 107 -9.67 -9.40 3.53
CA PHE A 107 -8.36 -9.73 4.09
C PHE A 107 -8.48 -10.21 5.53
N THR A 108 -7.72 -11.24 5.88
CA THR A 108 -7.65 -11.82 7.22
C THR A 108 -6.40 -11.29 7.92
N GLU A 109 -6.54 -10.77 9.14
CA GLU A 109 -5.41 -10.36 9.96
C GLU A 109 -4.48 -11.55 10.26
N TYR A 110 -3.17 -11.34 10.14
CA TYR A 110 -2.20 -12.33 10.58
C TYR A 110 -2.20 -12.44 12.10
N HIS A 111 -2.28 -13.65 12.61
CA HIS A 111 -2.53 -13.93 14.02
C HIS A 111 -1.44 -13.45 14.98
N ALA A 112 -0.21 -13.28 14.50
CA ALA A 112 0.95 -12.85 15.28
C ALA A 112 1.37 -11.39 15.02
N ASN A 113 0.44 -10.54 14.60
CA ASN A 113 0.69 -9.10 14.50
C ASN A 113 1.06 -8.48 15.88
N PRO A 114 1.95 -7.48 15.89
CA PRO A 114 2.69 -6.91 14.76
C PRO A 114 3.88 -7.78 14.36
N ILE A 115 4.17 -7.91 13.05
CA ILE A 115 5.35 -8.63 12.55
C ILE A 115 6.66 -7.86 12.76
N VAL A 116 6.57 -6.54 12.98
CA VAL A 116 7.68 -5.68 13.46
C VAL A 116 7.12 -4.75 14.51
N SER A 117 7.69 -4.78 15.71
CA SER A 117 7.32 -3.89 16.81
C SER A 117 8.29 -2.71 16.93
N ARG A 118 7.93 -1.71 17.75
CA ARG A 118 8.77 -0.53 18.04
C ARG A 118 10.09 -0.84 18.75
N GLN A 119 10.22 -2.07 19.24
CA GLN A 119 11.45 -2.58 19.82
C GLN A 119 11.84 -3.88 19.12
N TRP A 120 13.06 -3.96 18.62
CA TRP A 120 13.55 -5.13 17.91
C TRP A 120 14.93 -5.56 18.41
N GLY A 121 14.93 -6.44 19.41
CA GLY A 121 16.15 -6.94 20.03
C GLY A 121 17.08 -5.81 20.47
N SER A 122 18.38 -5.94 20.11
CA SER A 122 19.39 -4.89 20.32
C SER A 122 19.49 -3.87 19.19
N HIS A 123 18.69 -3.99 18.10
CA HIS A 123 18.84 -3.17 16.92
C HIS A 123 18.27 -1.77 17.09
N PHE A 124 17.06 -1.66 17.66
CA PHE A 124 16.44 -0.37 17.95
C PHE A 124 15.34 -0.48 19.02
N ASN A 125 15.09 0.63 19.71
CA ASN A 125 13.94 0.86 20.57
C ASN A 125 13.50 2.32 20.36
N VAL A 126 12.36 2.50 19.72
CA VAL A 126 11.86 3.80 19.24
C VAL A 126 10.45 4.06 19.72
N SER A 127 9.95 5.28 19.56
CA SER A 127 8.58 5.64 19.98
C SER A 127 7.52 4.83 19.23
N HIS A 128 7.72 4.65 17.93
CA HIS A 128 6.81 3.89 17.04
C HIS A 128 7.57 3.39 15.81
N VAL A 129 6.98 2.43 15.10
CA VAL A 129 7.33 2.05 13.73
C VAL A 129 6.07 2.08 12.88
N SER A 130 6.20 2.52 11.62
CA SER A 130 5.06 2.72 10.73
C SER A 130 5.46 2.69 9.25
N SER A 131 4.47 2.90 8.39
CA SER A 131 4.57 3.14 6.95
C SER A 131 5.32 2.03 6.20
N PRO A 132 4.83 0.78 6.27
CA PRO A 132 5.46 -0.34 5.60
C PRO A 132 5.42 -0.18 4.08
N HIS A 133 6.54 -0.47 3.44
CA HIS A 133 6.59 -0.72 2.01
C HIS A 133 7.40 -1.96 1.73
N VAL A 134 6.83 -2.91 1.01
CA VAL A 134 7.48 -4.18 0.71
C VAL A 134 7.79 -4.28 -0.77
N LEU A 135 9.02 -4.64 -1.10
CA LEU A 135 9.51 -4.91 -2.45
C LEU A 135 9.92 -6.38 -2.56
N TRP A 136 9.55 -7.05 -3.65
CA TRP A 136 10.18 -8.30 -4.03
C TRP A 136 11.49 -8.01 -4.75
N HIS A 137 12.61 -8.33 -4.09
CA HIS A 137 13.94 -8.18 -4.67
C HIS A 137 14.31 -9.46 -5.45
N ALA A 138 14.14 -9.41 -6.76
CA ALA A 138 14.24 -10.57 -7.63
C ALA A 138 15.63 -11.23 -7.62
N ALA A 139 16.70 -10.44 -7.55
CA ALA A 139 18.08 -10.95 -7.56
C ALA A 139 18.41 -11.82 -6.33
N SER A 140 17.93 -11.44 -5.14
CA SER A 140 18.12 -12.22 -3.92
C SER A 140 16.98 -13.18 -3.62
N ARG A 141 15.87 -13.11 -4.38
CA ARG A 141 14.63 -13.86 -4.14
C ARG A 141 14.10 -13.68 -2.72
N ARG A 142 14.12 -12.43 -2.23
CA ARG A 142 13.67 -12.05 -0.87
C ARG A 142 12.73 -10.86 -0.92
N TRP A 143 11.90 -10.78 0.11
CA TRP A 143 11.07 -9.62 0.41
C TRP A 143 11.91 -8.60 1.18
N TYR A 144 11.89 -7.34 0.74
CA TYR A 144 12.53 -6.20 1.37
C TYR A 144 11.44 -5.31 1.95
N LEU A 145 11.40 -5.18 3.28
CA LEU A 145 10.47 -4.32 4.01
C LEU A 145 11.19 -3.04 4.42
N TYR A 146 10.72 -1.92 3.89
CA TYR A 146 11.10 -0.58 4.33
C TYR A 146 10.04 -0.06 5.28
N PHE A 147 10.47 0.54 6.38
CA PHE A 147 9.59 1.13 7.40
C PHE A 147 10.35 2.22 8.16
N HIS A 148 9.62 3.20 8.69
CA HIS A 148 10.24 4.20 9.54
C HIS A 148 9.97 3.94 11.02
N GLY A 149 10.82 4.51 11.87
CA GLY A 149 10.59 4.77 13.26
C GLY A 149 10.98 6.21 13.56
N GLU A 150 10.32 6.87 14.47
CA GLU A 150 10.54 8.27 14.90
C GLU A 150 10.57 9.33 13.77
N ASN A 151 9.98 9.06 12.61
CA ASN A 151 9.94 9.93 11.41
C ASN A 151 11.30 10.39 10.82
N SER A 152 12.39 10.19 11.51
CA SER A 152 13.73 10.65 11.08
C SER A 152 14.55 9.57 10.38
N THR A 153 14.10 8.31 10.44
CA THR A 153 14.91 7.15 10.03
C THR A 153 14.06 6.10 9.34
N THR A 154 14.44 5.73 8.12
CA THR A 154 13.88 4.59 7.40
C THR A 154 14.83 3.39 7.48
N ARG A 155 14.29 2.25 7.84
CA ARG A 155 14.98 0.98 8.06
C ARG A 155 14.59 -0.04 7.02
N LEU A 156 15.48 -1.01 6.80
CA LEU A 156 15.27 -2.19 5.96
C LEU A 156 15.31 -3.46 6.80
N ALA A 157 14.37 -4.34 6.53
CA ALA A 157 14.39 -5.74 6.95
C ALA A 157 14.13 -6.65 5.77
N THR A 158 14.58 -7.90 5.82
CA THR A 158 14.44 -8.85 4.72
C THR A 158 13.80 -10.15 5.16
N SER A 159 13.04 -10.79 4.26
CA SER A 159 12.34 -12.04 4.54
C SER A 159 12.36 -12.98 3.34
N ALA A 160 12.33 -14.28 3.58
CA ALA A 160 12.13 -15.29 2.54
C ALA A 160 10.64 -15.51 2.23
N ASN A 161 9.77 -15.35 3.23
CA ASN A 161 8.33 -15.67 3.16
C ASN A 161 7.40 -14.45 3.28
N GLY A 162 7.95 -13.23 3.46
CA GLY A 162 7.16 -12.01 3.62
C GLY A 162 6.46 -11.88 4.97
N VAL A 163 6.74 -12.75 5.92
CA VAL A 163 6.16 -12.77 7.27
C VAL A 163 7.26 -12.62 8.33
N ASP A 164 8.26 -13.50 8.28
CA ASP A 164 9.38 -13.52 9.23
C ASP A 164 10.51 -12.66 8.67
N PHE A 165 10.64 -11.46 9.20
CA PHE A 165 11.66 -10.52 8.78
C PHE A 165 12.87 -10.52 9.70
N SER A 166 14.05 -10.40 9.11
CA SER A 166 15.32 -10.16 9.80
C SER A 166 15.77 -8.73 9.55
N TYR A 167 16.15 -8.02 10.60
CA TYR A 167 16.65 -6.65 10.51
C TYR A 167 17.92 -6.59 9.66
N HIS A 168 17.99 -5.62 8.74
CA HIS A 168 19.17 -5.39 7.91
C HIS A 168 19.94 -4.16 8.35
N GLY A 169 19.28 -3.01 8.48
CA GLY A 169 19.95 -1.75 8.83
C GLY A 169 19.13 -0.51 8.52
N VAL A 170 19.73 0.64 8.75
CA VAL A 170 19.22 1.96 8.32
C VAL A 170 19.61 2.18 6.87
N VAL A 171 18.64 2.61 6.05
CA VAL A 171 18.86 2.89 4.61
C VAL A 171 18.62 4.34 4.24
N LEU A 172 17.95 5.11 5.10
CA LEU A 172 17.76 6.54 4.95
C LEU A 172 17.61 7.17 6.35
N ASN A 173 18.24 8.30 6.56
CA ASN A 173 18.00 9.17 7.71
C ASN A 173 18.20 10.64 7.32
N THR A 174 17.87 11.55 8.23
CA THR A 174 17.94 13.00 7.99
C THR A 174 19.33 13.54 7.68
N SER A 175 20.41 12.85 8.08
CA SER A 175 21.77 13.28 7.76
C SER A 175 22.21 12.97 6.33
N MET A 176 21.47 12.09 5.62
CA MET A 176 21.81 11.68 4.26
C MET A 176 21.28 12.65 3.19
N VAL A 177 20.37 13.57 3.57
CA VAL A 177 19.81 14.57 2.66
C VAL A 177 19.91 15.95 3.33
N PRO A 178 20.54 16.93 2.70
CA PRO A 178 20.75 18.24 3.29
C PRO A 178 19.44 18.94 3.66
N GLY A 179 19.38 19.52 4.86
CA GLY A 179 18.31 20.45 5.28
C GLY A 179 16.97 19.80 5.61
N ILE A 180 16.85 18.48 5.65
CA ILE A 180 15.60 17.82 6.05
C ILE A 180 15.60 17.46 7.54
N SER A 181 14.43 17.54 8.18
CA SER A 181 14.20 17.14 9.58
C SER A 181 13.35 15.88 9.73
N GLU A 182 12.76 15.37 8.63
CA GLU A 182 12.03 14.10 8.56
C GLU A 182 12.55 13.28 7.35
N ALA A 183 12.56 11.96 7.46
CA ALA A 183 13.01 11.01 6.43
C ALA A 183 12.17 9.73 6.52
N SER A 184 10.90 9.81 6.12
CA SER A 184 9.89 8.79 6.40
C SER A 184 8.95 8.56 5.22
N TYR A 185 7.99 7.65 5.38
CA TYR A 185 7.01 7.28 4.35
C TYR A 185 7.65 6.81 3.04
N ALA A 186 8.81 6.15 3.14
CA ALA A 186 9.58 5.70 1.99
C ALA A 186 8.89 4.55 1.25
N ARG A 187 8.88 4.63 -0.07
CA ARG A 187 8.44 3.56 -0.97
C ARG A 187 9.49 3.30 -2.04
N VAL A 188 9.81 2.03 -2.27
CA VAL A 188 10.87 1.58 -3.17
C VAL A 188 10.29 0.80 -4.33
N PHE A 189 10.76 1.08 -5.54
CA PHE A 189 10.25 0.50 -6.78
C PHE A 189 11.38 -0.01 -7.66
N ASP A 190 11.12 -1.10 -8.38
CA ASP A 190 11.95 -1.53 -9.50
C ASP A 190 11.73 -0.54 -10.65
N HIS A 191 12.70 0.34 -10.83
CA HIS A 191 12.72 1.38 -11.85
C HIS A 191 14.15 1.71 -12.22
N ALA A 192 14.54 1.29 -13.41
CA ALA A 192 15.90 1.52 -13.89
C ALA A 192 16.09 2.97 -14.39
N ILE A 193 17.19 3.58 -13.98
CA ILE A 193 17.73 4.84 -14.55
C ILE A 193 19.16 4.55 -15.01
N PRO A 194 19.35 4.07 -16.27
CA PRO A 194 20.66 3.62 -16.75
C PRO A 194 21.76 4.68 -16.64
N ALA A 195 21.43 5.94 -16.89
CA ALA A 195 22.38 7.07 -16.78
C ALA A 195 22.95 7.26 -15.35
N ARG A 196 22.28 6.69 -14.32
CA ARG A 196 22.73 6.71 -12.92
C ARG A 196 23.23 5.36 -12.44
N GLY A 197 23.29 4.34 -13.29
CA GLY A 197 23.59 2.96 -12.86
C GLY A 197 22.54 2.39 -11.91
N ALA A 198 21.36 2.96 -11.86
CA ALA A 198 20.32 2.63 -10.89
C ALA A 198 19.37 1.56 -11.44
N ARG A 199 18.99 0.62 -10.57
CA ARG A 199 17.94 -0.37 -10.78
C ARG A 199 16.68 -0.05 -9.98
N TYR A 200 16.84 0.64 -8.86
CA TYR A 200 15.74 0.93 -7.93
C TYR A 200 15.68 2.42 -7.65
N VAL A 201 14.46 2.90 -7.40
CA VAL A 201 14.21 4.25 -6.91
C VAL A 201 13.42 4.20 -5.60
N MET A 202 13.71 5.15 -4.72
CA MET A 202 12.98 5.43 -3.50
C MET A 202 12.33 6.80 -3.63
N VAL A 203 11.04 6.90 -3.33
CA VAL A 203 10.36 8.17 -3.08
C VAL A 203 9.94 8.23 -1.62
N PHE A 204 10.14 9.36 -0.96
CA PHE A 204 9.89 9.49 0.47
C PHE A 204 9.46 10.91 0.84
N MET A 205 8.96 11.09 2.05
CA MET A 205 8.62 12.37 2.60
C MET A 205 9.79 12.92 3.43
N GLY A 206 10.20 14.14 3.10
CA GLY A 206 11.15 14.92 3.88
C GLY A 206 10.55 16.25 4.28
N ASN A 207 10.79 16.70 5.52
CA ASN A 207 10.42 18.06 5.95
C ASN A 207 11.61 18.97 5.72
N HIS A 208 11.46 19.93 4.82
CA HIS A 208 12.49 20.90 4.45
C HIS A 208 11.93 22.33 4.51
N GLY A 209 12.55 23.16 5.34
CA GLY A 209 12.10 24.54 5.55
C GLY A 209 10.73 24.65 6.23
N GLY A 210 10.37 23.68 7.08
CA GLY A 210 9.10 23.66 7.82
C GLY A 210 7.93 23.02 7.07
N ASN A 211 8.09 22.64 5.80
CA ASN A 211 7.05 22.02 4.99
C ASN A 211 7.46 20.63 4.51
N ARG A 212 6.51 19.72 4.50
CA ARG A 212 6.70 18.36 3.96
C ARG A 212 6.66 18.37 2.43
N LYS A 213 7.67 17.75 1.82
CA LYS A 213 7.86 17.63 0.37
C LYS A 213 8.18 16.19 0.01
N ILE A 214 8.06 15.83 -1.27
CA ILE A 214 8.49 14.52 -1.76
C ILE A 214 9.92 14.62 -2.26
N PHE A 215 10.76 13.79 -1.67
CA PHE A 215 12.15 13.58 -2.07
C PHE A 215 12.33 12.22 -2.73
N TRP A 216 13.51 11.99 -3.30
CA TRP A 216 13.81 10.72 -3.95
C TRP A 216 15.31 10.36 -3.87
N GLY A 217 15.56 9.09 -4.12
CA GLY A 217 16.90 8.53 -4.22
C GLY A 217 16.93 7.35 -5.19
N TRP A 218 18.12 6.89 -5.52
CA TRP A 218 18.36 5.79 -6.45
C TRP A 218 19.40 4.81 -5.90
N SER A 219 19.30 3.56 -6.35
CA SER A 219 20.14 2.46 -5.88
C SER A 219 20.32 1.41 -6.98
N GLY A 220 21.49 0.75 -6.99
CA GLY A 220 21.72 -0.44 -7.82
C GLY A 220 21.22 -1.74 -7.17
N ASP A 221 21.14 -1.79 -5.83
CA ASP A 221 20.93 -3.00 -5.03
C ASP A 221 19.72 -2.93 -4.07
N ALA A 222 19.01 -1.80 -4.02
CA ALA A 222 17.91 -1.52 -3.08
C ALA A 222 18.34 -1.47 -1.60
N VAL A 223 19.63 -1.39 -1.32
CA VAL A 223 20.24 -1.33 0.02
C VAL A 223 21.08 -0.08 0.20
N SER A 224 21.98 0.17 -0.75
CA SER A 224 22.89 1.32 -0.76
C SER A 224 22.31 2.42 -1.61
N TRP A 225 22.06 3.59 -1.01
CA TRP A 225 21.28 4.65 -1.65
C TRP A 225 22.10 5.92 -1.86
N GLN A 226 21.83 6.58 -2.98
CA GLN A 226 22.18 7.97 -3.24
C GLN A 226 20.89 8.79 -3.29
N PHE A 227 20.92 10.00 -2.76
CA PHE A 227 19.73 10.87 -2.67
C PHE A 227 19.95 12.17 -3.42
N ALA A 228 18.88 12.67 -4.05
CA ALA A 228 18.84 14.02 -4.60
C ALA A 228 18.82 15.03 -3.43
N PRO A 229 19.59 16.13 -3.52
CA PRO A 229 19.63 17.12 -2.47
C PRO A 229 18.34 17.97 -2.39
N ASP A 230 17.65 18.12 -3.54
CA ASP A 230 16.48 18.94 -3.69
C ASP A 230 15.21 18.07 -3.73
N PRO A 231 14.05 18.62 -3.32
CA PRO A 231 12.78 17.91 -3.45
C PRO A 231 12.43 17.62 -4.90
N LEU A 232 11.84 16.45 -5.14
CA LEU A 232 11.28 16.05 -6.43
C LEU A 232 9.95 16.75 -6.69
N ILE A 233 9.13 16.92 -5.63
CA ILE A 233 7.81 17.54 -5.73
C ILE A 233 7.61 18.48 -4.54
N SER A 234 7.23 19.70 -4.87
CA SER A 234 6.92 20.78 -3.93
C SER A 234 5.42 21.02 -3.81
N PRO A 235 4.88 21.39 -2.63
CA PRO A 235 3.43 21.52 -2.43
C PRO A 235 2.79 22.67 -3.19
N ALA A 236 3.55 23.72 -3.52
CA ALA A 236 3.01 24.95 -4.11
C ALA A 236 2.33 24.74 -5.47
N GLY A 237 2.79 23.80 -6.29
CA GLY A 237 2.21 23.50 -7.60
C GLY A 237 0.76 23.01 -7.55
N ASP A 238 0.32 22.46 -6.42
CA ASP A 238 -1.06 22.05 -6.17
C ASP A 238 -1.80 23.01 -5.19
N GLY A 239 -1.19 24.12 -4.80
CA GLY A 239 -1.76 25.05 -3.82
C GLY A 239 -1.82 24.46 -2.40
N LEU A 240 -0.89 23.58 -2.06
CA LEU A 240 -0.80 22.90 -0.77
C LEU A 240 0.35 23.45 0.07
N THR A 241 0.40 23.06 1.34
CA THR A 241 1.52 23.38 2.25
C THR A 241 2.37 22.15 2.55
N ASP A 242 1.76 20.96 2.54
CA ASP A 242 2.43 19.71 2.92
C ASP A 242 2.05 18.57 1.97
N LEU A 243 3.03 17.73 1.65
CA LEU A 243 2.87 16.50 0.87
C LEU A 243 3.32 15.29 1.68
N SER A 244 2.69 14.14 1.44
CA SER A 244 3.09 12.88 2.10
C SER A 244 2.63 11.65 1.30
N GLY A 245 3.10 10.46 1.72
CA GLY A 245 2.67 9.16 1.24
C GLY A 245 2.82 8.94 -0.27
N PRO A 246 4.00 9.22 -0.86
CA PRO A 246 4.20 9.10 -2.30
C PRO A 246 4.10 7.65 -2.79
N HIS A 247 3.57 7.45 -3.98
CA HIS A 247 3.56 6.16 -4.69
C HIS A 247 3.83 6.35 -6.18
N LEU A 248 4.71 5.53 -6.74
CA LEU A 248 5.09 5.60 -8.15
C LEU A 248 4.02 4.93 -9.01
N LEU A 249 3.62 5.60 -10.09
CA LEU A 249 2.83 5.03 -11.16
C LEU A 249 3.59 5.09 -12.49
N LYS A 250 3.45 4.04 -13.30
CA LYS A 250 3.93 4.02 -14.69
C LYS A 250 2.75 3.91 -15.63
N ARG A 251 2.66 4.80 -16.61
CA ARG A 251 1.61 4.78 -17.62
C ARG A 251 2.14 5.26 -18.96
N ASN A 252 1.84 4.53 -20.03
CA ASN A 252 2.23 4.87 -21.40
C ASN A 252 3.73 5.24 -21.56
N GLY A 253 4.60 4.49 -20.86
CA GLY A 253 6.05 4.71 -20.90
C GLY A 253 6.56 5.89 -20.05
N THR A 254 5.69 6.59 -19.34
CA THR A 254 6.03 7.74 -18.48
C THR A 254 5.83 7.42 -17.02
N THR A 255 6.62 8.04 -16.15
CA THR A 255 6.61 7.85 -14.70
C THR A 255 5.99 9.05 -14.00
N TYR A 256 5.10 8.72 -13.05
CA TYR A 256 4.33 9.67 -12.24
C TYR A 256 4.44 9.30 -10.76
N VAL A 257 4.17 10.26 -9.89
CA VAL A 257 4.01 10.05 -8.45
C VAL A 257 2.62 10.50 -8.03
N VAL A 258 1.89 9.60 -7.36
CA VAL A 258 0.66 9.94 -6.63
C VAL A 258 1.02 10.15 -5.18
N TYR A 259 0.50 11.18 -4.57
CA TYR A 259 0.72 11.55 -3.17
C TYR A 259 -0.53 12.20 -2.59
N HIS A 260 -0.56 12.42 -1.30
CA HIS A 260 -1.61 13.21 -0.67
C HIS A 260 -1.03 14.48 -0.04
N GLY A 261 -1.89 15.45 0.16
CA GLY A 261 -1.56 16.68 0.86
C GLY A 261 -2.54 16.99 1.99
N ASN A 262 -2.40 18.17 2.56
CA ASN A 262 -3.24 18.66 3.68
C ASN A 262 -4.70 18.95 3.29
N SER A 263 -5.07 18.89 2.00
CA SER A 263 -6.46 19.06 1.53
C SER A 263 -7.37 17.85 1.76
N GLY A 264 -6.81 16.69 2.14
CA GLY A 264 -7.55 15.42 2.21
C GLY A 264 -7.75 14.71 0.87
N LYS A 265 -7.18 15.22 -0.21
CA LYS A 265 -7.21 14.63 -1.56
C LYS A 265 -5.86 14.04 -1.95
N MET A 266 -5.86 13.19 -2.97
CA MET A 266 -4.63 12.74 -3.63
C MET A 266 -4.39 13.53 -4.91
N TYR A 267 -3.13 13.71 -5.23
CA TYR A 267 -2.64 14.48 -6.38
C TYR A 267 -1.69 13.64 -7.22
N LEU A 268 -1.48 14.06 -8.47
CA LEU A 268 -0.61 13.40 -9.43
C LEU A 268 0.36 14.39 -10.04
N THR A 269 1.64 14.01 -10.05
CA THR A 269 2.70 14.78 -10.73
C THR A 269 3.47 13.85 -11.68
N GLU A 270 3.70 14.31 -12.92
CA GLU A 270 4.65 13.68 -13.83
C GLU A 270 6.07 14.03 -13.40
N VAL A 271 6.89 12.99 -13.17
CA VAL A 271 8.30 13.15 -12.76
C VAL A 271 9.29 12.71 -13.85
N GLY A 272 8.79 12.14 -14.94
CA GLY A 272 9.63 11.58 -15.99
C GLY A 272 10.36 10.30 -15.56
N ASN A 273 10.94 9.61 -16.54
CA ASN A 273 11.64 8.33 -16.27
C ASN A 273 13.00 8.51 -15.60
N SER A 274 13.57 9.70 -15.68
CA SER A 274 14.85 10.07 -15.06
C SER A 274 14.68 10.85 -13.75
N PHE A 275 13.45 11.12 -13.32
CA PHE A 275 13.12 11.93 -12.15
C PHE A 275 13.66 13.36 -12.27
N ASP A 276 13.49 13.95 -13.43
CA ASP A 276 14.02 15.25 -13.86
C ASP A 276 12.94 16.29 -14.17
N ARG A 277 11.70 16.00 -13.79
CA ARG A 277 10.52 16.84 -14.04
C ARG A 277 9.66 17.01 -12.80
N GLU A 278 8.93 18.11 -12.78
CA GLU A 278 7.85 18.37 -11.83
C GLU A 278 6.69 19.03 -12.61
N VAL A 279 5.76 18.19 -13.15
CA VAL A 279 4.58 18.69 -13.86
C VAL A 279 3.33 18.24 -13.13
N HIS A 280 2.70 19.17 -12.42
CA HIS A 280 1.48 18.91 -11.63
C HIS A 280 0.28 18.69 -12.55
N LEU A 281 -0.41 17.57 -12.39
CA LEU A 281 -1.61 17.20 -13.15
C LEU A 281 -2.89 17.40 -12.32
N GLY A 282 -2.76 17.87 -11.07
CA GLY A 282 -3.85 18.17 -10.18
C GLY A 282 -4.39 16.94 -9.44
N VAL A 283 -5.67 16.98 -9.10
CA VAL A 283 -6.31 15.98 -8.24
C VAL A 283 -6.43 14.63 -8.92
N PHE A 284 -5.83 13.60 -8.32
CA PHE A 284 -5.90 12.21 -8.75
C PHE A 284 -7.13 11.49 -8.19
N HIS A 285 -7.45 11.72 -6.91
CA HIS A 285 -8.59 11.10 -6.25
C HIS A 285 -9.16 12.02 -5.17
N THR A 286 -10.48 12.07 -5.10
CA THR A 286 -11.23 12.85 -4.11
C THR A 286 -12.08 11.90 -3.26
N PRO A 287 -12.07 12.01 -1.91
CA PRO A 287 -12.94 11.23 -1.06
C PRO A 287 -14.41 11.51 -1.36
N LEU A 288 -15.27 10.52 -1.16
CA LEU A 288 -16.71 10.64 -1.40
C LEU A 288 -17.35 11.60 -0.38
N THR A 289 -18.17 12.51 -0.86
CA THR A 289 -18.96 13.37 0.04
C THR A 289 -19.98 12.53 0.81
N GLY A 290 -19.88 12.53 2.14
CA GLY A 290 -20.76 11.75 3.03
C GLY A 290 -20.54 10.23 2.95
N GLY A 291 -19.57 9.76 2.20
CA GLY A 291 -19.22 8.34 2.07
C GLY A 291 -18.33 7.83 3.21
N PRO A 292 -18.06 6.51 3.22
CA PRO A 292 -17.21 5.89 4.25
C PRO A 292 -15.75 6.32 4.19
N ASP A 293 -15.29 6.87 3.08
CA ASP A 293 -13.98 7.51 2.90
C ASP A 293 -14.06 9.04 2.94
N SER A 294 -15.18 9.60 3.41
CA SER A 294 -15.38 11.05 3.48
C SER A 294 -14.27 11.74 4.29
N ARG A 295 -13.97 12.98 3.92
CA ARG A 295 -12.99 13.92 4.50
C ARG A 295 -11.55 13.68 4.07
N ARG A 296 -11.07 12.42 3.93
CA ARG A 296 -9.66 12.20 3.61
C ARG A 296 -9.46 10.89 2.85
N SER A 297 -8.67 10.98 1.79
CA SER A 297 -8.05 9.86 1.07
C SER A 297 -6.53 10.11 1.03
N ALA A 298 -5.73 9.13 1.47
CA ALA A 298 -4.29 9.35 1.60
C ALA A 298 -3.47 8.06 1.38
N ALA A 299 -2.16 8.22 1.23
CA ALA A 299 -1.16 7.15 1.15
C ALA A 299 -1.55 5.98 0.23
N PRO A 300 -1.76 6.20 -1.07
CA PRO A 300 -2.23 5.18 -1.99
C PRO A 300 -1.21 4.05 -2.15
N ALA A 301 -1.72 2.84 -2.39
CA ALA A 301 -0.97 1.69 -2.87
C ALA A 301 -1.78 0.97 -3.94
N PHE A 302 -1.13 0.45 -4.96
CA PHE A 302 -1.80 -0.15 -6.09
C PHE A 302 -1.45 -1.63 -6.22
N GLY A 303 -2.43 -2.42 -6.65
CA GLY A 303 -2.30 -3.81 -7.04
C GLY A 303 -3.11 -4.09 -8.30
N THR A 304 -2.73 -5.13 -9.05
CA THR A 304 -3.44 -5.56 -10.26
C THR A 304 -3.76 -7.04 -10.16
N ASP A 305 -4.99 -7.41 -10.47
CA ASP A 305 -5.44 -8.80 -10.56
C ASP A 305 -6.33 -8.96 -11.78
N GLY A 306 -6.02 -9.96 -12.62
CA GLY A 306 -6.77 -10.21 -13.85
C GLY A 306 -6.86 -9.01 -14.80
N GLY A 307 -5.83 -8.15 -14.84
CA GLY A 307 -5.82 -6.91 -15.63
C GLY A 307 -6.60 -5.73 -15.00
N VAL A 308 -7.25 -5.94 -13.86
CA VAL A 308 -7.98 -4.90 -13.13
C VAL A 308 -7.08 -4.27 -12.07
N SER A 309 -7.01 -2.93 -12.05
CA SER A 309 -6.26 -2.19 -11.04
C SER A 309 -7.13 -1.91 -9.81
N TYR A 310 -6.50 -2.04 -8.65
CA TYR A 310 -7.09 -1.72 -7.34
C TYR A 310 -6.19 -0.71 -6.63
N MET A 311 -6.82 0.23 -5.93
CA MET A 311 -6.16 1.21 -5.07
C MET A 311 -6.55 0.93 -3.62
N PHE A 312 -5.55 0.73 -2.78
CA PHE A 312 -5.67 0.68 -1.32
C PHE A 312 -5.24 2.03 -0.77
N TYR A 313 -5.95 2.56 0.20
CA TYR A 313 -5.64 3.89 0.73
C TYR A 313 -6.17 4.09 2.14
N GLU A 314 -5.61 5.07 2.83
CA GLU A 314 -6.16 5.56 4.10
C GLU A 314 -7.44 6.34 3.81
N ALA A 315 -8.52 5.96 4.48
CA ALA A 315 -9.84 6.54 4.26
C ALA A 315 -10.46 7.02 5.57
N GLY A 316 -11.07 8.21 5.55
CA GLY A 316 -11.77 8.79 6.69
C GLY A 316 -10.94 9.78 7.48
N GLN A 317 -11.53 10.28 8.58
CA GLN A 317 -10.91 11.30 9.42
C GLN A 317 -9.71 10.75 10.21
N ARG A 318 -8.67 11.57 10.39
CA ARG A 318 -7.54 11.29 11.29
C ARG A 318 -8.02 10.94 12.70
N GLY A 319 -7.37 9.94 13.31
CA GLY A 319 -7.77 9.34 14.58
C GLY A 319 -8.77 8.19 14.45
N SER A 320 -9.32 7.96 13.24
CA SER A 320 -10.26 6.87 12.95
C SER A 320 -10.17 6.34 11.51
N THR A 321 -9.05 6.59 10.82
CA THR A 321 -8.86 6.11 9.46
C THR A 321 -8.85 4.58 9.39
N VAL A 322 -9.36 4.09 8.27
CA VAL A 322 -9.36 2.67 7.90
C VAL A 322 -8.63 2.50 6.58
N ILE A 323 -8.26 1.28 6.24
CA ILE A 323 -7.77 0.98 4.89
C ILE A 323 -8.96 0.63 4.01
N ALA A 324 -9.23 1.49 3.05
CA ALA A 324 -10.20 1.28 1.99
C ALA A 324 -9.57 0.60 0.78
N VAL A 325 -10.40 -0.07 0.00
CA VAL A 325 -10.08 -0.57 -1.33
C VAL A 325 -11.05 0.01 -2.34
N ALA A 326 -10.50 0.46 -3.47
CA ALA A 326 -11.26 0.94 -4.62
C ALA A 326 -10.78 0.24 -5.90
N ARG A 327 -11.68 0.06 -6.85
CA ARG A 327 -11.44 -0.59 -8.14
C ARG A 327 -11.40 0.45 -9.24
N ALA A 328 -10.44 0.34 -10.15
CA ALA A 328 -10.39 1.16 -11.34
C ALA A 328 -11.67 1.00 -12.16
N THR A 329 -12.24 2.13 -12.56
CA THR A 329 -13.29 2.23 -13.57
C THR A 329 -12.65 2.69 -14.87
N SER A 330 -13.16 2.23 -16.00
CA SER A 330 -12.70 2.59 -17.34
C SER A 330 -12.90 4.07 -17.63
#